data_6934046c1ba2e67d1adbc32582fe8478
#
_entry.id   6934046c1ba2e67d1adbc32582fe8478
#
_cell.length_a   1.000
_cell.length_b   1.000
_cell.length_c   1.000
_cell.angle_alpha   90.00
_cell.angle_beta   90.00
_cell.angle_gamma   90.00
#
_symmetry.space_group_name_H-M   'P 1'
#
loop_
_entity.id
_entity.type
_entity.pdbx_description
1 polymer ?
#
loop_
_entity_poly.entity_id
_entity_poly.type
_entity_poly.pdbx_seq_one_letter_code
_entity_poly.pdbx_strand_id
1 'polypeptide(L)'
;MRLLSILTACLLAAPAFAHDPEILGVSVEKVAGKHRFDVTILHPDTGWDHYADGWEVLDAAGKRLAYRLLHHPHVNEQPFTRSLSVDLPEGTREIFIRAHCSVDGWNKDTYRVTLEP
;
A
#
# COMPACT_ATOMS: atom_id res chain seq x y z
N MET A 1 4.37 -30.74 -53.66
CA MET A 1 3.96 -30.58 -52.26
C MET A 1 4.59 -29.36 -51.66
N ARG A 2 3.84 -28.37 -51.40
CA ARG A 2 4.31 -27.20 -50.68
C ARG A 2 3.93 -27.29 -49.24
N LEU A 3 4.90 -27.42 -48.35
CA LEU A 3 4.70 -27.32 -46.91
C LEU A 3 4.51 -25.84 -46.57
N LEU A 4 3.30 -25.47 -46.20
CA LEU A 4 3.03 -24.17 -45.62
C LEU A 4 3.46 -24.19 -44.16
N SER A 5 4.63 -23.61 -43.85
CA SER A 5 5.00 -23.37 -42.48
C SER A 5 4.19 -22.22 -41.94
N ILE A 6 3.18 -22.53 -41.15
CA ILE A 6 2.46 -21.52 -40.38
C ILE A 6 3.37 -21.14 -39.20
N LEU A 7 3.99 -19.97 -39.32
CA LEU A 7 4.70 -19.37 -38.21
C LEU A 7 3.68 -18.78 -37.25
N THR A 8 3.32 -19.55 -36.24
CA THR A 8 2.48 -19.02 -35.15
C THR A 8 3.35 -18.09 -34.31
N ALA A 9 3.22 -16.80 -34.56
CA ALA A 9 3.80 -15.80 -33.68
C ALA A 9 3.02 -15.82 -32.36
N CYS A 10 3.60 -16.45 -31.34
CA CYS A 10 3.14 -16.26 -29.96
C CYS A 10 3.42 -14.82 -29.54
N LEU A 11 2.42 -13.96 -29.61
CA LEU A 11 2.45 -12.67 -28.94
C LEU A 11 2.40 -12.96 -27.43
N LEU A 12 3.56 -13.00 -26.80
CA LEU A 12 3.65 -12.91 -25.35
C LEU A 12 3.31 -11.48 -24.98
N ALA A 13 2.04 -11.25 -24.65
CA ALA A 13 1.66 -10.03 -23.96
C ALA A 13 2.39 -10.06 -22.62
N ALA A 14 3.40 -9.20 -22.43
CA ALA A 14 3.98 -8.99 -21.13
C ALA A 14 2.83 -8.58 -20.17
N PRO A 15 2.62 -9.28 -19.04
CA PRO A 15 1.63 -8.83 -18.09
C PRO A 15 1.99 -7.41 -17.67
N ALA A 16 1.03 -6.49 -17.81
CA ALA A 16 1.14 -5.20 -17.19
C ALA A 16 1.17 -5.44 -15.69
N PHE A 17 2.37 -5.36 -15.09
CA PHE A 17 2.49 -5.43 -13.63
C PHE A 17 1.94 -4.12 -13.08
N ALA A 18 0.69 -4.17 -12.60
CA ALA A 18 0.22 -3.20 -11.64
C ALA A 18 1.06 -3.43 -10.38
N HIS A 19 1.94 -2.47 -10.08
CA HIS A 19 2.73 -2.52 -8.86
C HIS A 19 1.92 -1.89 -7.73
N ASP A 20 1.16 -2.73 -7.02
CA ASP A 20 0.52 -2.31 -5.79
C ASP A 20 1.60 -1.91 -4.78
N PRO A 21 1.40 -0.82 -4.02
CA PRO A 21 2.31 -0.49 -2.93
C PRO A 21 2.37 -1.65 -1.94
N GLU A 22 3.58 -2.10 -1.63
CA GLU A 22 3.81 -3.18 -0.68
C GLU A 22 4.11 -2.58 0.70
N ILE A 23 3.36 -2.98 1.72
CA ILE A 23 3.63 -2.60 3.09
C ILE A 23 4.63 -3.61 3.64
N LEU A 24 5.86 -3.16 3.89
CA LEU A 24 6.94 -4.00 4.40
C LEU A 24 6.88 -4.17 5.91
N GLY A 25 6.33 -3.21 6.61
CA GLY A 25 6.22 -3.26 8.06
C GLY A 25 5.46 -2.08 8.61
N VAL A 26 4.94 -2.28 9.82
CA VAL A 26 4.25 -1.25 10.58
C VAL A 26 4.74 -1.34 12.01
N SER A 27 5.24 -0.23 12.55
CA SER A 27 5.50 -0.11 13.98
C SER A 27 4.46 0.79 14.62
N VAL A 28 4.10 0.47 15.85
CA VAL A 28 3.08 1.19 16.61
C VAL A 28 3.64 1.57 17.96
N GLU A 29 3.49 2.82 18.34
CA GLU A 29 3.87 3.34 19.64
C GLU A 29 2.72 4.16 20.21
N LYS A 30 2.41 3.93 21.47
CA LYS A 30 1.41 4.74 22.18
C LYS A 30 2.08 5.98 22.74
N VAL A 31 1.68 7.15 22.27
CA VAL A 31 2.25 8.44 22.67
C VAL A 31 1.11 9.40 23.03
N ALA A 32 1.11 9.89 24.26
CA ALA A 32 0.12 10.85 24.75
C ALA A 32 -1.34 10.40 24.53
N GLY A 33 -1.62 9.11 24.71
CA GLY A 33 -2.95 8.53 24.53
C GLY A 33 -3.35 8.21 23.10
N LYS A 34 -2.50 8.55 22.12
CA LYS A 34 -2.71 8.21 20.69
C LYS A 34 -1.80 7.08 20.28
N HIS A 35 -2.20 6.36 19.24
CA HIS A 35 -1.35 5.36 18.59
C HIS A 35 -0.66 6.00 17.40
N ARG A 36 0.65 6.02 17.42
CA ARG A 36 1.47 6.46 16.30
C ARG A 36 1.85 5.25 15.47
N PHE A 37 1.45 5.28 14.21
CA PHE A 37 1.78 4.26 13.23
C PHE A 37 2.91 4.76 12.34
N ASP A 38 3.99 3.99 12.24
CA ASP A 38 5.05 4.21 11.26
C ASP A 38 4.93 3.12 10.21
N VAL A 39 4.52 3.50 9.01
CA VAL A 39 4.24 2.57 7.91
C VAL A 39 5.35 2.67 6.87
N THR A 40 5.98 1.53 6.60
CA THR A 40 7.05 1.41 5.60
C THR A 40 6.49 0.81 4.33
N ILE A 41 6.63 1.55 3.23
CA ILE A 41 6.07 1.20 1.92
C ILE A 41 7.19 1.07 0.89
N LEU A 42 7.05 0.05 0.05
CA LEU A 42 7.84 -0.14 -1.16
C LEU A 42 6.92 -0.02 -2.38
N HIS A 43 7.19 0.93 -3.23
CA HIS A 43 6.48 1.13 -4.48
C HIS A 43 7.39 1.83 -5.49
N PRO A 44 7.49 1.35 -6.74
CA PRO A 44 8.35 1.98 -7.74
C PRO A 44 7.73 3.27 -8.27
N ASP A 45 7.73 4.32 -7.46
CA ASP A 45 7.26 5.64 -7.86
C ASP A 45 8.09 6.15 -9.04
N THR A 46 7.42 6.59 -10.08
CA THR A 46 8.09 7.14 -11.28
C THR A 46 8.03 8.67 -11.34
N GLY A 47 7.08 9.26 -10.64
CA GLY A 47 6.83 10.69 -10.62
C GLY A 47 5.39 10.96 -10.23
N TRP A 48 4.91 12.17 -10.48
CA TRP A 48 3.55 12.59 -10.16
C TRP A 48 2.45 11.82 -10.91
N ASP A 49 2.80 11.18 -12.00
CA ASP A 49 1.90 10.37 -12.81
C ASP A 49 1.68 8.95 -12.28
N HIS A 50 2.59 8.45 -11.44
CA HIS A 50 2.47 7.12 -10.85
C HIS A 50 3.26 7.02 -9.54
N TYR A 51 2.57 7.08 -8.41
CA TYR A 51 3.18 7.01 -7.09
C TYR A 51 2.21 6.49 -6.04
N ALA A 52 2.76 5.98 -4.94
CA ALA A 52 1.97 5.67 -3.75
C ALA A 52 1.54 7.00 -3.11
N ASP A 53 0.24 7.28 -3.08
CA ASP A 53 -0.29 8.58 -2.69
C ASP A 53 -1.07 8.60 -1.39
N GLY A 54 -1.17 7.46 -0.72
CA GLY A 54 -1.83 7.42 0.58
C GLY A 54 -1.89 6.04 1.20
N TRP A 55 -2.28 6.00 2.45
CA TRP A 55 -2.65 4.78 3.15
C TRP A 55 -3.70 5.10 4.22
N GLU A 56 -4.47 4.09 4.56
CA GLU A 56 -5.55 4.21 5.54
C GLU A 56 -5.45 3.17 6.64
N VAL A 57 -6.03 3.51 7.78
CA VAL A 57 -6.20 2.62 8.92
C VAL A 57 -7.66 2.22 8.97
N LEU A 58 -7.91 0.91 8.91
CA LEU A 58 -9.25 0.32 8.94
C LEU A 58 -9.45 -0.47 10.21
N ASP A 59 -10.70 -0.50 10.71
CA ASP A 59 -11.09 -1.45 11.75
C ASP A 59 -11.37 -2.85 11.17
N ALA A 60 -11.70 -3.80 12.03
CA ALA A 60 -11.98 -5.18 11.63
C ALA A 60 -13.22 -5.31 10.71
N ALA A 61 -14.11 -4.33 10.71
CA ALA A 61 -15.28 -4.28 9.85
C ALA A 61 -15.00 -3.58 8.50
N GLY A 62 -13.76 -3.12 8.29
CA GLY A 62 -13.36 -2.40 7.08
C GLY A 62 -13.70 -0.92 7.09
N LYS A 63 -14.11 -0.38 8.25
CA LYS A 63 -14.39 1.04 8.38
C LYS A 63 -13.09 1.83 8.54
N ARG A 64 -12.96 2.93 7.78
CA ARG A 64 -11.82 3.82 7.90
C ARG A 64 -11.82 4.54 9.26
N LEU A 65 -10.71 4.41 9.98
CA LEU A 65 -10.46 5.14 11.22
C LEU A 65 -9.57 6.36 10.99
N ALA A 66 -8.67 6.29 10.01
CA ALA A 66 -7.75 7.37 9.69
C ALA A 66 -7.21 7.23 8.26
N TYR A 67 -6.69 8.34 7.76
CA TYR A 67 -6.10 8.41 6.42
C TYR A 67 -4.82 9.25 6.44
N ARG A 68 -3.78 8.74 5.80
CA ARG A 68 -2.51 9.44 5.61
C ARG A 68 -2.31 9.76 4.14
N LEU A 69 -2.43 11.03 3.77
CA LEU A 69 -2.08 11.48 2.43
C LEU A 69 -0.55 11.54 2.30
N LEU A 70 -0.03 10.98 1.21
CA LEU A 70 1.36 11.09 0.82
C LEU A 70 1.47 12.20 -0.21
N HIS A 71 2.19 13.27 0.13
CA HIS A 71 2.12 14.55 -0.57
C HIS A 71 2.94 14.61 -1.85
N HIS A 72 3.88 13.66 -2.06
CA HIS A 72 4.76 13.67 -3.22
C HIS A 72 5.32 12.28 -3.52
N PRO A 73 5.80 12.07 -4.77
CA PRO A 73 6.47 10.82 -5.12
C PRO A 73 7.80 10.64 -4.38
N HIS A 74 8.17 9.38 -4.16
CA HIS A 74 9.45 8.98 -3.56
C HIS A 74 10.26 8.17 -4.59
N VAL A 75 10.75 8.84 -5.63
CA VAL A 75 11.42 8.17 -6.76
C VAL A 75 12.78 7.60 -6.33
N ASN A 76 13.54 8.35 -5.53
CA ASN A 76 14.90 7.99 -5.12
C ASN A 76 15.02 7.51 -3.67
N GLU A 77 13.91 7.40 -2.96
CA GLU A 77 13.85 6.92 -1.58
C GLU A 77 12.88 5.74 -1.51
N GLN A 78 13.42 4.53 -1.60
CA GLN A 78 12.62 3.29 -1.50
C GLN A 78 13.39 2.24 -0.70
N PRO A 79 12.75 1.58 0.27
CA PRO A 79 11.42 1.90 0.81
C PRO A 79 11.42 3.21 1.59
N PHE A 80 10.23 3.74 1.83
CA PHE A 80 10.07 4.94 2.64
C PHE A 80 9.08 4.70 3.78
N THR A 81 9.23 5.47 4.87
CA THR A 81 8.39 5.35 6.07
C THR A 81 7.72 6.68 6.36
N ARG A 82 6.41 6.64 6.61
CA ARG A 82 5.65 7.83 7.04
C ARG A 82 4.75 7.46 8.21
N SER A 83 4.47 8.46 9.01
CA SER A 83 3.80 8.31 10.29
C SER A 83 2.44 8.96 10.32
N LEU A 84 1.57 8.44 11.17
CA LEU A 84 0.29 9.03 11.50
C LEU A 84 -0.05 8.72 12.95
N SER A 85 -0.44 9.73 13.71
CA SER A 85 -0.98 9.56 15.05
C SER A 85 -2.50 9.48 14.98
N VAL A 86 -3.07 8.44 15.55
CA VAL A 86 -4.50 8.15 15.47
C VAL A 86 -5.08 7.98 16.86
N ASP A 87 -6.20 8.63 17.09
CA ASP A 87 -7.00 8.42 18.29
C ASP A 87 -7.96 7.26 18.03
N LEU A 88 -7.57 6.07 18.46
CA LEU A 88 -8.36 4.86 18.23
C LEU A 88 -9.48 4.71 19.26
N PRO A 89 -10.63 4.12 18.87
CA PRO A 89 -11.65 3.75 19.84
C PRO A 89 -11.07 2.88 20.94
N GLU A 90 -11.50 3.14 22.18
CA GLU A 90 -11.08 2.35 23.34
C GLU A 90 -11.43 0.87 23.14
N GLY A 91 -10.49 -0.01 23.47
CA GLY A 91 -10.66 -1.44 23.32
C GLY A 91 -10.30 -1.99 21.94
N THR A 92 -9.81 -1.14 21.04
CA THR A 92 -9.33 -1.59 19.73
C THR A 92 -8.15 -2.54 19.90
N ARG A 93 -8.25 -3.76 19.36
CA ARG A 93 -7.24 -4.82 19.46
C ARG A 93 -6.50 -5.10 18.17
N GLU A 94 -7.09 -4.76 17.05
CA GLU A 94 -6.48 -4.93 15.74
C GLU A 94 -6.96 -3.86 14.78
N ILE A 95 -6.08 -3.48 13.88
CA ILE A 95 -6.37 -2.60 12.76
C ILE A 95 -5.73 -3.16 11.50
N PHE A 96 -6.13 -2.63 10.37
CA PHE A 96 -5.63 -3.03 9.06
C PHE A 96 -5.17 -1.80 8.31
N ILE A 97 -3.98 -1.88 7.72
CA ILE A 97 -3.42 -0.80 6.89
C ILE A 97 -3.61 -1.20 5.43
N ARG A 98 -4.12 -0.28 4.63
CA ARG A 98 -4.27 -0.46 3.19
C ARG A 98 -3.67 0.72 2.46
N ALA A 99 -2.80 0.44 1.50
CA ALA A 99 -2.11 1.46 0.71
C ALA A 99 -2.83 1.76 -0.59
N HIS A 100 -2.60 2.93 -1.13
CA HIS A 100 -3.19 3.45 -2.36
C HIS A 100 -2.12 3.88 -3.36
N CYS A 101 -2.31 3.50 -4.61
CA CYS A 101 -1.52 3.96 -5.74
C CYS A 101 -2.35 4.93 -6.58
N SER A 102 -1.73 6.02 -7.04
CA SER A 102 -2.42 7.05 -7.83
C SER A 102 -3.01 6.54 -9.14
N VAL A 103 -2.48 5.44 -9.67
CA VAL A 103 -2.93 4.82 -10.93
C VAL A 103 -3.83 3.61 -10.65
N ASP A 104 -3.37 2.70 -9.79
CA ASP A 104 -4.03 1.41 -9.59
C ASP A 104 -5.08 1.42 -8.48
N GLY A 105 -5.14 2.50 -7.70
CA GLY A 105 -6.13 2.66 -6.62
C GLY A 105 -5.74 1.95 -5.34
N TRP A 106 -6.73 1.54 -4.57
CA TRP A 106 -6.55 0.85 -3.31
C TRP A 106 -6.04 -0.57 -3.52
N ASN A 107 -5.07 -0.98 -2.70
CA ASN A 107 -4.62 -2.37 -2.66
C ASN A 107 -5.80 -3.29 -2.35
N LYS A 108 -5.77 -4.49 -2.91
CA LYS A 108 -6.73 -5.55 -2.57
C LYS A 108 -6.45 -6.12 -1.19
N ASP A 109 -5.16 -6.21 -0.84
CA ASP A 109 -4.71 -6.76 0.42
C ASP A 109 -4.54 -5.68 1.48
N THR A 110 -4.68 -6.09 2.72
CA THR A 110 -4.45 -5.25 3.89
C THR A 110 -3.33 -5.84 4.75
N TYR A 111 -2.68 -4.99 5.51
CA TYR A 111 -1.67 -5.39 6.48
C TYR A 111 -2.28 -5.36 7.88
N ARG A 112 -2.39 -6.52 8.52
CA ARG A 112 -2.95 -6.66 9.86
C ARG A 112 -1.95 -6.25 10.93
N VAL A 113 -2.39 -5.42 11.86
CA VAL A 113 -1.62 -5.00 13.02
C VAL A 113 -2.38 -5.34 14.28
N THR A 114 -1.76 -6.14 15.15
CA THR A 114 -2.32 -6.46 16.48
C THR A 114 -1.79 -5.44 17.47
N LEU A 115 -2.69 -4.86 18.25
CA LEU A 115 -2.36 -3.86 19.25
C LEU A 115 -2.22 -4.50 20.64
N GLU A 116 -1.21 -4.07 21.37
CA GLU A 116 -1.05 -4.41 22.78
C GLU A 116 -2.20 -3.79 23.59
N PRO A 117 -2.68 -4.50 24.64
CA PRO A 117 -3.71 -3.94 25.53
C PRO A 117 -3.23 -2.71 26.31
#